data_abb1482f3610332c5d9bb44742318c10
#
_entry.id   abb1482f3610332c5d9bb44742318c10
#
_cell.length_a   1.000
_cell.length_b   1.000
_cell.length_c   1.000
_cell.angle_alpha   90.00
_cell.angle_beta   90.00
_cell.angle_gamma   90.00
#
_symmetry.space_group_name_H-M   'P 1'
#
loop_
_entity.id
_entity.type
_entity.pdbx_description
1 polymer ?
#
loop_
_entity_poly.entity_id
_entity_poly.type
_entity_poly.pdbx_seq_one_letter_code
_entity_poly.pdbx_strand_id
1 'polypeptide(L)'
;MKIIKKIDDLKIVDKERPIALIPTMGNLHAGHLSLVEQSKNLKLTSLVTIFVNPLQFGPNEDFETYPRTIFQDEENLEKENCDFLFLPDKTELLDGIKNLKAPFSNFLCGKNRPGHFDGVITVVNRFLELINPEFCFFGQKDFQQQLIIHDHLKKNNFSTKLIVGQTV
;
A
#
# COMPACT_ATOMS: atom_id res chain seq x y z
N MET A 1 16.23 6.03 -7.26
CA MET A 1 15.08 6.04 -6.30
C MET A 1 15.45 6.85 -5.04
N LYS A 2 14.51 7.62 -4.47
CA LYS A 2 14.69 8.29 -3.17
C LYS A 2 13.99 7.50 -2.07
N ILE A 3 14.69 7.26 -0.95
CA ILE A 3 14.12 6.52 0.20
C ILE A 3 13.69 7.52 1.26
N ILE A 4 12.44 7.39 1.72
CA ILE A 4 11.81 8.21 2.74
C ILE A 4 11.56 7.32 3.96
N LYS A 5 11.97 7.75 5.16
CA LYS A 5 11.78 6.97 6.39
C LYS A 5 10.90 7.66 7.42
N LYS A 6 10.71 8.98 7.31
CA LYS A 6 9.88 9.76 8.23
C LYS A 6 8.68 10.36 7.51
N ILE A 7 7.57 10.48 8.22
CA ILE A 7 6.36 11.11 7.68
C ILE A 7 6.63 12.54 7.24
N ASP A 8 7.38 13.30 8.01
CA ASP A 8 7.72 14.71 7.69
C ASP A 8 8.53 14.86 6.39
N ASP A 9 9.24 13.82 5.98
CA ASP A 9 10.03 13.83 4.74
C ASP A 9 9.18 13.55 3.49
N LEU A 10 7.91 13.16 3.63
CA LEU A 10 7.00 12.99 2.49
C LEU A 10 6.80 14.28 1.68
N LYS A 11 7.08 15.44 2.26
CA LYS A 11 7.09 16.74 1.56
C LYS A 11 8.05 16.83 0.38
N ILE A 12 9.06 15.92 0.30
CA ILE A 12 10.00 15.89 -0.84
C ILE A 12 9.43 15.17 -2.06
N VAL A 13 8.28 14.51 -1.91
CA VAL A 13 7.64 13.85 -3.06
C VAL A 13 7.23 14.91 -4.06
N ASP A 14 7.81 14.80 -5.26
CA ASP A 14 7.52 15.72 -6.35
C ASP A 14 6.05 15.59 -6.79
N LYS A 15 5.36 16.71 -6.76
CA LYS A 15 3.94 16.82 -7.16
C LYS A 15 3.74 17.44 -8.54
N GLU A 16 4.81 17.63 -9.33
CA GLU A 16 4.69 18.09 -10.72
C GLU A 16 3.98 17.06 -11.59
N ARG A 17 4.09 15.78 -11.24
CA ARG A 17 3.33 14.69 -11.85
C ARG A 17 2.38 14.07 -10.81
N PRO A 18 1.20 13.57 -11.24
CA PRO A 18 0.30 12.86 -10.33
C PRO A 18 0.98 11.68 -9.66
N ILE A 19 0.68 11.47 -8.37
CA ILE A 19 1.29 10.41 -7.56
C ILE A 19 0.52 9.10 -7.73
N ALA A 20 1.26 8.02 -8.00
CA ALA A 20 0.81 6.64 -7.96
C ALA A 20 1.30 5.99 -6.67
N LEU A 21 0.42 5.80 -5.70
CA LEU A 21 0.71 5.06 -4.48
C LEU A 21 0.57 3.55 -4.73
N ILE A 22 1.59 2.78 -4.37
CA ILE A 22 1.65 1.32 -4.50
C ILE A 22 1.94 0.73 -3.10
N PRO A 23 0.92 0.44 -2.29
CA PRO A 23 1.12 -0.10 -0.94
C PRO A 23 1.54 -1.56 -0.99
N THR A 24 2.61 -1.89 -0.26
CA THR A 24 3.10 -3.27 -0.13
C THR A 24 3.56 -3.58 1.30
N MET A 25 3.80 -4.85 1.57
CA MET A 25 4.44 -5.30 2.80
C MET A 25 5.90 -5.76 2.58
N GLY A 26 6.47 -5.47 1.41
CA GLY A 26 7.78 -6.00 1.02
C GLY A 26 7.70 -7.43 0.45
N ASN A 27 8.85 -8.10 0.33
CA ASN A 27 9.01 -9.37 -0.36
C ASN A 27 8.45 -9.29 -1.78
N LEU A 28 8.94 -8.28 -2.52
CA LEU A 28 8.40 -7.90 -3.81
C LEU A 28 8.66 -8.97 -4.87
N HIS A 29 7.65 -9.24 -5.65
CA HIS A 29 7.68 -10.18 -6.78
C HIS A 29 7.21 -9.50 -8.07
N ALA A 30 7.28 -10.17 -9.21
CA ALA A 30 6.92 -9.63 -10.52
C ALA A 30 5.56 -8.91 -10.54
N GLY A 31 4.55 -9.41 -9.80
CA GLY A 31 3.25 -8.76 -9.70
C GLY A 31 3.29 -7.38 -9.04
N HIS A 32 4.15 -7.17 -8.02
CA HIS A 32 4.33 -5.83 -7.44
C HIS A 32 5.10 -4.92 -8.39
N LEU A 33 6.16 -5.44 -9.02
CA LEU A 33 7.00 -4.68 -9.92
C LEU A 33 6.23 -4.23 -11.18
N SER A 34 5.31 -5.06 -11.68
CA SER A 34 4.44 -4.66 -12.81
C SER A 34 3.55 -3.46 -12.49
N LEU A 35 3.16 -3.24 -11.22
CA LEU A 35 2.41 -2.04 -10.83
C LEU A 35 3.28 -0.78 -10.93
N VAL A 36 4.57 -0.91 -10.56
CA VAL A 36 5.54 0.19 -10.73
C VAL A 36 5.72 0.50 -12.22
N GLU A 37 5.95 -0.51 -13.06
CA GLU A 37 6.05 -0.36 -14.51
C GLU A 37 4.81 0.32 -15.10
N GLN A 38 3.60 -0.12 -14.71
CA GLN A 38 2.35 0.49 -15.16
C GLN A 38 2.27 1.97 -14.77
N SER A 39 2.66 2.32 -13.55
CA SER A 39 2.66 3.72 -13.11
C SER A 39 3.62 4.58 -13.94
N LYS A 40 4.79 4.03 -14.30
CA LYS A 40 5.78 4.70 -15.17
C LYS A 40 5.25 4.88 -16.59
N ASN A 41 4.61 3.87 -17.16
CA ASN A 41 4.00 3.94 -18.49
C ASN A 41 2.92 5.03 -18.56
N LEU A 42 2.22 5.28 -17.46
CA LEU A 42 1.25 6.37 -17.33
C LEU A 42 1.90 7.73 -16.98
N LYS A 43 3.23 7.81 -16.93
CA LYS A 43 4.02 9.01 -16.58
C LYS A 43 3.67 9.59 -15.20
N LEU A 44 3.34 8.72 -14.25
CA LEU A 44 3.05 9.08 -12.86
C LEU A 44 4.32 9.10 -12.03
N THR A 45 4.30 9.78 -10.90
CA THR A 45 5.33 9.67 -9.85
C THR A 45 5.05 8.43 -9.03
N SER A 46 5.88 7.39 -9.17
CA SER A 46 5.72 6.14 -8.43
C SER A 46 6.20 6.29 -6.99
N LEU A 47 5.33 5.99 -6.03
CA LEU A 47 5.63 5.93 -4.61
C LEU A 47 5.22 4.57 -4.07
N VAL A 48 6.19 3.71 -3.83
CA VAL A 48 5.98 2.40 -3.21
C VAL A 48 6.12 2.54 -1.71
N THR A 49 5.23 1.92 -0.94
CA THR A 49 5.43 1.76 0.50
C THR A 49 5.79 0.32 0.83
N ILE A 50 6.71 0.12 1.77
CA ILE A 50 6.95 -1.20 2.36
C ILE A 50 6.71 -1.08 3.86
N PHE A 51 5.62 -1.69 4.32
CA PHE A 51 5.23 -1.72 5.72
C PHE A 51 4.57 -3.03 6.08
N VAL A 52 5.26 -3.85 6.87
CA VAL A 52 4.68 -5.09 7.40
C VAL A 52 3.68 -4.71 8.48
N ASN A 53 2.39 -4.73 8.11
CA ASN A 53 1.30 -4.18 8.90
C ASN A 53 0.86 -5.17 10.00
N PRO A 54 1.14 -4.93 11.28
CA PRO A 54 0.75 -5.84 12.35
C PRO A 54 -0.77 -5.94 12.54
N LEU A 55 -1.52 -4.91 12.14
CA LEU A 55 -2.97 -4.86 12.34
C LEU A 55 -3.75 -5.85 11.48
N GLN A 56 -3.15 -6.35 10.39
CA GLN A 56 -3.81 -7.31 9.49
C GLN A 56 -3.47 -8.78 9.79
N PHE A 57 -2.60 -9.03 10.77
CA PHE A 57 -2.26 -10.40 11.20
C PHE A 57 -3.17 -10.84 12.34
N GLY A 58 -3.79 -12.02 12.18
CA GLY A 58 -4.57 -12.66 13.22
C GLY A 58 -3.69 -13.35 14.27
N PRO A 59 -4.30 -13.82 15.40
CA PRO A 59 -3.57 -14.47 16.48
C PRO A 59 -2.88 -15.77 16.08
N ASN A 60 -3.29 -16.39 14.98
CA ASN A 60 -2.73 -17.64 14.44
C ASN A 60 -1.86 -17.38 13.20
N GLU A 61 -1.62 -16.14 12.84
CA GLU A 61 -0.76 -15.74 11.72
C GLU A 61 0.57 -15.24 12.26
N ASP A 62 1.66 -15.71 11.69
CA ASP A 62 2.98 -15.41 12.20
C ASP A 62 3.53 -14.10 11.60
N PHE A 63 3.29 -13.02 12.29
CA PHE A 63 3.83 -11.70 11.95
C PHE A 63 5.36 -11.65 12.02
N GLU A 64 5.95 -12.37 12.98
CA GLU A 64 7.41 -12.32 13.21
C GLU A 64 8.19 -13.00 12.09
N THR A 65 7.63 -14.04 11.47
CA THR A 65 8.29 -14.79 10.38
C THR A 65 7.97 -14.20 8.99
N TYR A 66 7.14 -13.15 8.90
CA TYR A 66 6.88 -12.53 7.60
C TYR A 66 8.20 -12.07 6.95
N PRO A 67 8.46 -12.44 5.67
CA PRO A 67 9.72 -12.12 5.00
C PRO A 67 10.04 -10.63 4.99
N ARG A 68 11.24 -10.27 5.43
CA ARG A 68 11.76 -8.90 5.40
C ARG A 68 12.99 -8.85 4.51
N THR A 69 12.79 -8.52 3.25
CA THR A 69 13.78 -8.59 2.16
C THR A 69 14.16 -7.22 1.64
N ILE A 70 14.26 -6.23 2.53
CA ILE A 70 14.34 -4.82 2.18
C ILE A 70 15.46 -4.50 1.16
N PHE A 71 16.65 -5.09 1.30
CA PHE A 71 17.75 -4.84 0.37
C PHE A 71 17.43 -5.34 -1.04
N GLN A 72 16.84 -6.53 -1.15
CA GLN A 72 16.43 -7.10 -2.43
C GLN A 72 15.26 -6.30 -3.04
N ASP A 73 14.35 -5.85 -2.20
CA ASP A 73 13.22 -5.02 -2.62
C ASP A 73 13.69 -3.67 -3.16
N GLU A 74 14.66 -3.03 -2.50
CA GLU A 74 15.28 -1.79 -2.95
C GLU A 74 15.95 -1.97 -4.32
N GLU A 75 16.78 -3.02 -4.50
CA GLU A 75 17.41 -3.32 -5.79
C GLU A 75 16.38 -3.54 -6.91
N ASN A 76 15.31 -4.27 -6.62
CA ASN A 76 14.26 -4.53 -7.59
C ASN A 76 13.52 -3.25 -7.99
N LEU A 77 13.19 -2.39 -7.02
CA LEU A 77 12.54 -1.10 -7.28
C LEU A 77 13.44 -0.13 -8.05
N GLU A 78 14.75 -0.14 -7.80
CA GLU A 78 15.70 0.66 -8.58
C GLU A 78 15.77 0.23 -10.04
N LYS A 79 15.76 -1.09 -10.31
CA LYS A 79 15.72 -1.63 -11.68
C LYS A 79 14.46 -1.19 -12.43
N GLU A 80 13.32 -1.09 -11.73
CA GLU A 80 12.06 -0.58 -12.28
C GLU A 80 11.99 0.95 -12.37
N ASN A 81 13.07 1.66 -12.02
CA ASN A 81 13.11 3.14 -11.99
C ASN A 81 11.99 3.75 -11.11
N CYS A 82 11.69 3.13 -9.98
CA CYS A 82 10.78 3.68 -9.00
C CYS A 82 11.27 5.07 -8.52
N ASP A 83 10.37 6.04 -8.38
CA ASP A 83 10.78 7.39 -7.99
C ASP A 83 11.02 7.48 -6.48
N PHE A 84 10.11 6.94 -5.66
CA PHE A 84 10.16 7.02 -4.20
C PHE A 84 9.82 5.68 -3.53
N LEU A 85 10.55 5.36 -2.47
CA LEU A 85 10.26 4.26 -1.56
C LEU A 85 10.02 4.83 -0.17
N PHE A 86 8.85 4.61 0.41
CA PHE A 86 8.53 5.01 1.78
C PHE A 86 8.57 3.80 2.72
N LEU A 87 9.45 3.89 3.71
CA LEU A 87 9.71 2.88 4.74
C LEU A 87 9.37 3.49 6.12
N PRO A 88 8.09 3.66 6.47
CA PRO A 88 7.72 4.30 7.72
C PRO A 88 8.13 3.46 8.93
N ASP A 89 8.51 4.16 10.01
CA ASP A 89 8.59 3.53 11.33
C ASP A 89 7.19 3.13 11.81
N LYS A 90 7.10 1.96 12.45
CA LYS A 90 5.83 1.41 12.94
C LYS A 90 5.16 2.35 13.96
N THR A 91 5.94 2.86 14.90
CA THR A 91 5.41 3.72 15.97
C THR A 91 4.89 5.03 15.39
N GLU A 92 5.68 5.66 14.51
CA GLU A 92 5.30 6.92 13.86
C GLU A 92 4.06 6.76 12.96
N LEU A 93 4.00 5.69 12.17
CA LEU A 93 2.87 5.46 11.25
C LEU A 93 1.56 5.20 12.00
N LEU A 94 1.61 4.41 13.07
CA LEU A 94 0.42 3.97 13.81
C LEU A 94 0.04 4.90 14.96
N ASP A 95 0.84 5.94 15.25
CA ASP A 95 0.51 6.92 16.29
C ASP A 95 -0.79 7.66 15.96
N GLY A 96 -1.72 7.67 16.92
CA GLY A 96 -3.01 8.33 16.78
C GLY A 96 -3.94 7.76 15.70
N ILE A 97 -3.61 6.59 15.10
CA ILE A 97 -4.43 5.99 14.06
C ILE A 97 -5.77 5.49 14.61
N LYS A 98 -6.85 5.73 13.88
CA LYS A 98 -8.17 5.19 14.20
C LYS A 98 -8.37 3.85 13.50
N ASN A 99 -8.68 2.80 14.26
CA ASN A 99 -9.03 1.52 13.68
C ASN A 99 -10.35 1.62 12.90
N LEU A 100 -10.29 1.30 11.63
CA LEU A 100 -11.43 1.30 10.73
C LEU A 100 -12.05 -0.11 10.64
N LYS A 101 -13.33 -0.15 10.30
CA LYS A 101 -14.05 -1.38 10.00
C LYS A 101 -14.23 -1.49 8.49
N ALA A 102 -13.76 -2.60 7.94
CA ALA A 102 -13.89 -2.88 6.52
C ALA A 102 -15.30 -3.41 6.21
N PRO A 103 -15.98 -2.88 5.18
CA PRO A 103 -17.18 -3.50 4.67
C PRO A 103 -16.85 -4.88 4.10
N PHE A 104 -17.80 -5.80 4.11
CA PHE A 104 -17.63 -7.14 3.54
C PHE A 104 -16.50 -7.99 4.16
N SER A 105 -15.97 -7.60 5.33
CA SER A 105 -14.87 -8.30 6.01
C SER A 105 -15.23 -9.73 6.45
N ASN A 106 -16.51 -10.05 6.55
CA ASN A 106 -17.01 -11.36 6.98
C ASN A 106 -17.32 -12.33 5.82
N PHE A 107 -16.98 -11.95 4.58
CA PHE A 107 -17.22 -12.73 3.37
C PHE A 107 -15.90 -13.20 2.75
N LEU A 108 -15.97 -14.22 1.90
CA LEU A 108 -14.82 -14.75 1.15
C LEU A 108 -13.58 -14.98 2.05
N CYS A 109 -12.43 -14.44 1.68
CA CYS A 109 -11.19 -14.58 2.45
C CYS A 109 -11.29 -14.00 3.86
N GLY A 110 -12.07 -12.94 4.05
CA GLY A 110 -12.27 -12.30 5.35
C GLY A 110 -12.98 -13.18 6.38
N LYS A 111 -13.81 -14.13 5.94
CA LYS A 111 -14.47 -15.10 6.83
C LYS A 111 -13.44 -15.96 7.58
N ASN A 112 -12.35 -16.31 6.93
CA ASN A 112 -11.30 -17.16 7.49
C ASN A 112 -10.19 -16.37 8.20
N ARG A 113 -10.20 -15.03 8.08
CA ARG A 113 -9.20 -14.11 8.63
C ARG A 113 -9.88 -12.93 9.33
N PRO A 114 -10.56 -13.14 10.49
CA PRO A 114 -11.24 -12.07 11.21
C PRO A 114 -10.30 -10.90 11.53
N GLY A 115 -10.72 -9.66 11.23
CA GLY A 115 -9.94 -8.44 11.46
C GLY A 115 -8.87 -8.14 10.42
N HIS A 116 -8.55 -9.06 9.51
CA HIS A 116 -7.54 -8.84 8.47
C HIS A 116 -7.82 -7.58 7.64
N PHE A 117 -9.01 -7.48 7.06
CA PHE A 117 -9.36 -6.34 6.22
C PHE A 117 -9.58 -5.05 7.01
N ASP A 118 -9.95 -5.12 8.29
CA ASP A 118 -9.97 -3.96 9.18
C ASP A 118 -8.55 -3.37 9.32
N GLY A 119 -7.55 -4.23 9.51
CA GLY A 119 -6.15 -3.84 9.56
C GLY A 119 -5.65 -3.26 8.24
N VAL A 120 -6.00 -3.89 7.10
CA VAL A 120 -5.61 -3.42 5.77
C VAL A 120 -6.16 -2.01 5.53
N ILE A 121 -7.48 -1.82 5.68
CA ILE A 121 -8.11 -0.52 5.37
C ILE A 121 -7.63 0.59 6.31
N THR A 122 -7.34 0.25 7.57
CA THR A 122 -6.80 1.20 8.55
C THR A 122 -5.48 1.79 8.08
N VAL A 123 -4.54 0.95 7.64
CA VAL A 123 -3.21 1.41 7.19
C VAL A 123 -3.26 2.04 5.82
N VAL A 124 -4.05 1.50 4.88
CA VAL A 124 -4.24 2.13 3.56
C VAL A 124 -4.84 3.53 3.70
N ASN A 125 -5.84 3.71 4.57
CA ASN A 125 -6.40 5.04 4.86
C ASN A 125 -5.32 6.00 5.38
N ARG A 126 -4.47 5.54 6.29
CA ARG A 126 -3.36 6.36 6.80
C ARG A 126 -2.42 6.81 5.69
N PHE A 127 -2.07 5.93 4.76
CA PHE A 127 -1.26 6.32 3.60
C PHE A 127 -1.98 7.31 2.68
N LEU A 128 -3.28 7.12 2.44
CA LEU A 128 -4.08 8.06 1.65
C LEU A 128 -4.10 9.45 2.26
N GLU A 129 -4.29 9.56 3.58
CA GLU A 129 -4.27 10.84 4.31
C GLU A 129 -2.90 11.53 4.28
N LEU A 130 -1.81 10.77 4.45
CA LEU A 130 -0.46 11.31 4.51
C LEU A 130 0.07 11.74 3.13
N ILE A 131 -0.23 10.98 2.09
CA ILE A 131 0.36 11.14 0.76
C ILE A 131 -0.57 11.92 -0.16
N ASN A 132 -1.88 11.77 0.03
CA ASN A 132 -2.93 12.33 -0.85
C ASN A 132 -2.65 12.06 -2.33
N PRO A 133 -2.53 10.79 -2.76
CA PRO A 133 -2.18 10.42 -4.11
C PRO A 133 -3.37 10.56 -5.06
N GLU A 134 -3.12 10.83 -6.34
CA GLU A 134 -4.17 10.83 -7.37
C GLU A 134 -4.57 9.40 -7.76
N PHE A 135 -3.65 8.45 -7.65
CA PHE A 135 -3.89 7.05 -7.99
C PHE A 135 -3.37 6.12 -6.91
N CYS A 136 -4.09 5.02 -6.67
CA CYS A 136 -3.66 3.94 -5.80
C CYS A 136 -3.74 2.62 -6.56
N PHE A 137 -2.64 1.86 -6.59
CA PHE A 137 -2.50 0.66 -7.40
C PHE A 137 -2.57 -0.60 -6.54
N PHE A 138 -3.36 -1.58 -6.97
CA PHE A 138 -3.47 -2.89 -6.35
C PHE A 138 -3.49 -3.99 -7.41
N GLY A 139 -2.96 -5.16 -7.07
CA GLY A 139 -2.95 -6.31 -7.97
C GLY A 139 -4.35 -6.94 -8.12
N GLN A 140 -4.67 -7.45 -9.31
CA GLN A 140 -5.95 -8.10 -9.61
C GLN A 140 -6.23 -9.32 -8.70
N LYS A 141 -5.20 -9.99 -8.22
CA LYS A 141 -5.31 -11.17 -7.35
C LYS A 141 -6.07 -10.87 -6.06
N ASP A 142 -5.97 -9.64 -5.54
CA ASP A 142 -6.56 -9.24 -4.26
C ASP A 142 -7.96 -8.64 -4.42
N PHE A 143 -8.85 -9.33 -5.15
CA PHE A 143 -10.17 -8.83 -5.53
C PHE A 143 -11.00 -8.29 -4.37
N GLN A 144 -11.07 -9.01 -3.23
CA GLN A 144 -11.82 -8.54 -2.07
C GLN A 144 -11.22 -7.27 -1.47
N GLN A 145 -9.90 -7.16 -1.42
CA GLN A 145 -9.20 -5.95 -0.99
C GLN A 145 -9.54 -4.76 -1.89
N GLN A 146 -9.57 -4.96 -3.20
CA GLN A 146 -9.94 -3.91 -4.16
C GLN A 146 -11.36 -3.39 -3.92
N LEU A 147 -12.33 -4.28 -3.69
CA LEU A 147 -13.71 -3.89 -3.40
C LEU A 147 -13.81 -3.03 -2.14
N ILE A 148 -13.10 -3.44 -1.07
CA ILE A 148 -13.07 -2.73 0.21
C ILE A 148 -12.45 -1.33 0.03
N ILE A 149 -11.34 -1.24 -0.68
CA ILE A 149 -10.65 0.03 -0.91
C ILE A 149 -11.49 0.94 -1.81
N HIS A 150 -12.08 0.42 -2.88
CA HIS A 150 -12.95 1.20 -3.75
C HIS A 150 -14.14 1.80 -2.98
N ASP A 151 -14.82 0.99 -2.16
CA ASP A 151 -15.92 1.45 -1.30
C ASP A 151 -15.45 2.52 -0.31
N HIS A 152 -14.29 2.32 0.29
CA HIS A 152 -13.69 3.27 1.23
C HIS A 152 -13.38 4.62 0.58
N LEU A 153 -12.73 4.61 -0.58
CA LEU A 153 -12.42 5.84 -1.33
C LEU A 153 -13.69 6.63 -1.64
N LYS A 154 -14.74 5.93 -2.09
CA LYS A 154 -16.03 6.55 -2.42
C LYS A 154 -16.73 7.12 -1.20
N LYS A 155 -16.83 6.36 -0.10
CA LYS A 155 -17.54 6.78 1.12
C LYS A 155 -16.88 7.95 1.84
N ASN A 156 -15.56 8.04 1.76
CA ASN A 156 -14.79 9.11 2.43
C ASN A 156 -14.41 10.25 1.51
N ASN A 157 -14.99 10.31 0.31
CA ASN A 157 -14.79 11.38 -0.68
C ASN A 157 -13.31 11.63 -1.03
N PHE A 158 -12.48 10.56 -1.07
CA PHE A 158 -11.15 10.67 -1.60
C PHE A 158 -11.18 10.94 -3.10
N SER A 159 -10.34 11.87 -3.56
CA SER A 159 -10.15 12.12 -5.00
C SER A 159 -9.31 11.05 -5.68
N THR A 160 -8.63 10.21 -4.91
CA THR A 160 -7.78 9.11 -5.36
C THR A 160 -8.57 8.10 -6.19
N LYS A 161 -8.03 7.73 -7.35
CA LYS A 161 -8.59 6.69 -8.23
C LYS A 161 -7.88 5.37 -8.01
N LEU A 162 -8.66 4.30 -7.84
CA LEU A 162 -8.13 2.94 -7.78
C LEU A 162 -7.78 2.45 -9.19
N ILE A 163 -6.55 1.97 -9.36
CA ILE A 163 -6.09 1.26 -10.56
C ILE A 163 -5.82 -0.20 -10.18
N VAL A 164 -6.40 -1.10 -10.94
CA VAL A 164 -6.19 -2.54 -10.77
C VAL A 164 -5.19 -3.00 -11.81
N GLY A 165 -4.00 -3.43 -11.35
CA GLY A 165 -2.98 -3.99 -12.22
C GLY A 165 -3.32 -5.42 -12.63
N GLN A 166 -3.02 -5.77 -13.87
CA GLN A 166 -3.21 -7.11 -14.38
C GLN A 166 -2.30 -8.12 -13.67
N THR A 167 -2.77 -9.36 -13.55
CA THR A 167 -1.95 -10.46 -13.03
C THR A 167 -0.84 -10.78 -14.02
N VAL A 168 0.39 -10.88 -13.51
CA VAL A 168 1.60 -11.24 -14.26
C VAL A 168 1.91 -12.72 -14.04
#